data_10b7da9412601c0019d9b106a52b2043
#
_entry.id   10b7da9412601c0019d9b106a52b2043
#
_cell.length_a   1.000
_cell.length_b   1.000
_cell.length_c   1.000
_cell.angle_alpha   90.00
_cell.angle_beta   90.00
_cell.angle_gamma   90.00
#
_symmetry.space_group_name_H-M   'P 1'
#
loop_
_entity.id
_entity.type
_entity.pdbx_description
1 polymer ?
#
loop_
_entity_poly.entity_id
_entity_poly.type
_entity_poly.pdbx_seq_one_letter_code
_entity_poly.pdbx_strand_id
1 'polypeptide(L)'
;MKFHKTFVFIALLLASCTSKSGPAADAPPSGRWSGDYGPDAVRRESVALDLRWEGNNLNGSVKVGVRSIPLTKATFTPATSAITLEFDAQGSEGQPVHYVIEGKIAGDMMTGTWHHDDVSGDFRVMRE
;
A
#
# COMPACT_ATOMS: atom_id res chain seq x y z
N MET A 1 -58.58 24.85 29.09
CA MET A 1 -58.06 24.66 28.99
C MET A 1 -57.09 24.28 28.52
N LYS A 2 -56.63 24.23 28.34
CA LYS A 2 -55.88 23.92 27.99
C LYS A 2 -54.89 23.53 27.61
N PHE A 3 -54.30 23.48 27.44
CA PHE A 3 -53.42 23.15 27.11
C PHE A 3 -52.59 22.71 26.55
N HIS A 4 -51.95 22.66 26.34
CA HIS A 4 -51.16 22.35 25.81
C HIS A 4 -50.25 21.86 25.55
N LYS A 5 -49.62 21.72 25.31
CA LYS A 5 -48.74 21.35 25.09
C LYS A 5 -47.87 21.03 24.40
N THR A 6 -47.16 21.10 24.15
CA THR A 6 -46.41 20.86 23.52
C THR A 6 -45.45 20.29 23.26
N PHE A 7 -44.93 20.06 23.03
CA PHE A 7 -43.99 19.52 22.76
C PHE A 7 -43.06 19.32 22.01
N VAL A 8 -42.28 19.26 21.87
CA VAL A 8 -41.46 19.08 21.28
C VAL A 8 -40.58 18.45 20.88
N PHE A 9 -39.98 18.24 20.57
CA PHE A 9 -39.19 17.68 20.20
C PHE A 9 -38.17 17.40 19.61
N ILE A 10 -37.47 17.35 19.48
CA ILE A 10 -36.61 17.10 19.04
C ILE A 10 -35.77 16.51 18.44
N ALA A 11 -35.21 16.23 18.21
CA ALA A 11 -34.55 15.68 17.54
C ALA A 11 -33.32 15.47 17.27
N LEU A 12 -32.86 15.37 17.14
CA LEU A 12 -31.87 15.09 16.82
C LEU A 12 -31.03 14.61 16.18
N LEU A 13 -30.40 14.47 15.96
CA LEU A 13 -29.70 14.06 15.40
C LEU A 13 -28.74 13.62 15.05
N LEU A 14 -28.15 13.46 14.93
CA LEU A 14 -27.34 13.07 14.55
C LEU A 14 -26.46 12.70 13.93
N ALA A 15 -25.93 12.60 13.78
CA ALA A 15 -25.23 12.31 13.24
C ALA A 15 -24.31 11.89 12.82
N SER A 16 -23.84 11.68 12.63
CA SER A 16 -23.14 11.23 12.18
C SER A 16 -22.13 10.95 11.73
N CYS A 17 -21.56 10.84 11.65
CA CYS A 17 -20.71 10.57 11.22
C CYS A 17 -20.03 10.12 10.55
N THR A 18 -19.65 9.99 10.32
CA THR A 18 -19.08 9.57 9.72
C THR A 18 -18.20 9.20 9.20
N SER A 19 -17.80 9.10 9.21
CA SER A 19 -17.05 8.73 8.76
C SER A 19 -16.29 8.37 8.12
N LYS A 20 -15.89 8.36 7.93
CA LYS A 20 -15.21 8.04 7.28
C LYS A 20 -14.43 7.42 7.18
N SER A 21 -14.17 7.34 7.32
CA SER A 21 -13.45 6.81 7.22
C SER A 21 -13.02 6.07 6.79
N GLY A 22 -13.22 5.86 6.72
CA GLY A 22 -12.99 5.03 6.45
C GLY A 22 -12.13 4.50 5.96
N PRO A 23 -11.87 4.61 5.34
CA PRO A 23 -11.03 3.99 4.67
C PRO A 23 -9.92 3.63 5.21
N ALA A 24 -9.95 4.22 5.67
CA ALA A 24 -8.98 4.01 6.21
C ALA A 24 -8.61 2.89 6.46
N ALA A 25 -9.39 2.89 6.70
CA ALA A 25 -9.30 1.85 7.15
C ALA A 25 -8.61 1.16 6.26
N ASP A 26 -8.92 1.43 5.47
CA ASP A 26 -8.33 0.89 4.66
C ASP A 26 -7.08 0.88 4.90
N ALA A 27 -6.72 0.12 5.22
CA ALA A 27 -5.44 -0.09 5.48
C ALA A 27 -4.54 0.47 4.45
N PRO A 28 -3.61 1.25 4.87
CA PRO A 28 -2.78 1.98 3.92
C PRO A 28 -2.11 1.15 2.85
N PRO A 29 -1.61 -0.08 3.14
CA PRO A 29 -0.94 -0.79 2.05
C PRO A 29 -1.88 -1.38 1.02
N SER A 30 -3.17 -1.56 1.33
CA SER A 30 -4.07 -2.21 0.39
C SER A 30 -4.29 -1.36 -0.85
N GLY A 31 -4.34 -2.00 -2.00
CA GLY A 31 -4.67 -1.35 -3.24
C GLY A 31 -3.64 -1.60 -4.31
N ARG A 32 -3.81 -0.91 -5.41
CA ARG A 32 -2.89 -0.98 -6.53
C ARG A 32 -2.04 0.26 -6.55
N TRP A 33 -0.77 0.04 -6.77
CA TRP A 33 0.21 1.11 -6.78
C TRP A 33 0.98 1.02 -8.08
N SER A 34 1.33 2.15 -8.67
CA SER A 34 2.14 2.13 -9.88
C SER A 34 3.13 3.28 -9.88
N GLY A 35 4.25 3.06 -10.52
CA GLY A 35 5.31 4.04 -10.60
C GLY A 35 6.53 3.46 -11.26
N ASP A 36 7.69 3.76 -10.70
CA ASP A 36 8.92 3.29 -11.31
C ASP A 36 9.98 2.98 -10.26
N TYR A 37 11.00 2.29 -10.72
CA TYR A 37 12.15 1.95 -9.91
C TYR A 37 13.38 1.93 -10.80
N GLY A 38 14.55 2.01 -10.20
CA GLY A 38 15.77 1.93 -10.96
C GLY A 38 16.99 2.16 -10.10
N PRO A 39 18.16 1.85 -10.64
CA PRO A 39 19.42 2.04 -9.90
C PRO A 39 19.82 3.50 -9.78
N ASP A 40 19.29 4.37 -10.65
CA ASP A 40 19.60 5.78 -10.58
C ASP A 40 18.45 6.58 -11.24
N ALA A 41 18.63 7.88 -11.34
CA ALA A 41 17.59 8.77 -11.82
C ALA A 41 17.32 8.64 -13.33
N VAL A 42 18.24 8.04 -14.05
CA VAL A 42 18.15 7.94 -15.51
C VAL A 42 17.56 6.60 -15.95
N ARG A 43 17.97 5.52 -15.30
CA ARG A 43 17.54 4.18 -15.69
C ARG A 43 16.35 3.77 -14.85
N ARG A 44 15.18 4.09 -15.33
CA ARG A 44 13.94 3.81 -14.63
C ARG A 44 13.09 2.82 -15.41
N GLU A 45 12.41 1.95 -14.68
CA GLU A 45 11.47 0.99 -15.28
C GLU A 45 10.16 1.06 -14.54
N SER A 46 9.09 0.79 -15.25
CA SER A 46 7.76 0.81 -14.65
C SER A 46 7.55 -0.40 -13.75
N VAL A 47 6.84 -0.18 -12.66
CA VAL A 47 6.51 -1.24 -11.73
C VAL A 47 5.13 -0.97 -11.17
N ALA A 48 4.40 -2.02 -10.87
CA ALA A 48 3.12 -1.91 -10.18
C ALA A 48 3.08 -2.93 -9.06
N LEU A 49 2.33 -2.58 -8.02
CA LEU A 49 2.13 -3.46 -6.88
C LEU A 49 0.64 -3.66 -6.71
N ASP A 50 0.26 -4.87 -6.34
CA ASP A 50 -1.11 -5.16 -5.99
C ASP A 50 -1.05 -5.75 -4.58
N LEU A 51 -1.48 -4.98 -3.60
CA LEU A 51 -1.29 -5.34 -2.20
C LEU A 51 -2.63 -5.50 -1.50
N ARG A 52 -2.64 -6.41 -0.54
CA ARG A 52 -3.82 -6.67 0.28
C ARG A 52 -3.39 -6.81 1.73
N TRP A 53 -3.98 -5.98 2.56
CA TRP A 53 -3.72 -5.96 3.99
C TRP A 53 -4.97 -6.47 4.70
N GLU A 54 -4.87 -7.64 5.32
CA GLU A 54 -5.99 -8.25 6.00
C GLU A 54 -5.57 -8.69 7.39
N GLY A 55 -6.19 -8.10 8.39
CA GLY A 55 -5.76 -8.35 9.75
C GLY A 55 -4.35 -7.83 9.91
N ASN A 56 -3.43 -8.73 10.22
CA ASN A 56 -2.03 -8.38 10.35
C ASN A 56 -1.20 -8.96 9.21
N ASN A 57 -1.88 -9.45 8.17
CA ASN A 57 -1.19 -10.09 7.05
C ASN A 57 -1.18 -9.20 5.84
N LEU A 58 -0.01 -9.07 5.25
CA LEU A 58 0.15 -8.36 4.00
C LEU A 58 0.57 -9.37 2.94
N ASN A 59 -0.12 -9.36 1.81
CA ASN A 59 0.28 -10.20 0.69
C ASN A 59 -0.04 -9.48 -0.61
N GLY A 60 0.38 -10.07 -1.71
CA GLY A 60 0.15 -9.46 -3.00
C GLY A 60 1.19 -9.88 -4.00
N SER A 61 1.36 -9.03 -5.01
CA SER A 61 2.27 -9.33 -6.11
C SER A 61 2.94 -8.06 -6.62
N VAL A 62 4.04 -8.27 -7.31
CA VAL A 62 4.78 -7.21 -8.01
C VAL A 62 4.64 -7.47 -9.49
N LYS A 63 4.34 -6.42 -10.23
CA LYS A 63 4.17 -6.54 -11.68
C LYS A 63 5.23 -5.72 -12.38
N VAL A 64 6.04 -6.40 -13.19
CA VAL A 64 7.09 -5.75 -13.98
C VAL A 64 6.89 -6.22 -15.42
N GLY A 65 6.61 -5.27 -16.30
CA GLY A 65 6.29 -5.62 -17.68
C GLY A 65 5.03 -6.45 -17.71
N VAL A 66 5.10 -7.61 -18.36
CA VAL A 66 3.96 -8.52 -18.43
C VAL A 66 3.99 -9.58 -17.34
N ARG A 67 4.96 -9.53 -16.45
CA ARG A 67 5.14 -10.57 -15.44
C ARG A 67 4.55 -10.12 -14.12
N SER A 68 3.83 -11.03 -13.49
CA SER A 68 3.28 -10.82 -12.16
C SER A 68 3.95 -11.82 -11.24
N ILE A 69 4.60 -11.32 -10.20
CA ILE A 69 5.43 -12.13 -9.31
C ILE A 69 4.83 -12.07 -7.92
N PRO A 70 4.43 -13.20 -7.36
CA PRO A 70 3.86 -13.19 -6.01
C PRO A 70 4.93 -12.85 -4.99
N LEU A 71 4.52 -12.15 -3.95
CA LEU A 71 5.43 -11.84 -2.85
C LEU A 71 5.65 -13.10 -2.03
N THR A 72 6.89 -13.32 -1.64
CA THR A 72 7.22 -14.44 -0.76
C THR A 72 7.11 -14.03 0.71
N LYS A 73 7.25 -12.72 0.96
CA LYS A 73 7.14 -12.20 2.30
C LYS A 73 6.74 -10.73 2.22
N ALA A 74 5.88 -10.32 3.11
CA ALA A 74 5.47 -8.92 3.13
C ALA A 74 5.07 -8.56 4.54
N THR A 75 5.54 -7.40 5.01
CA THR A 75 5.19 -6.92 6.34
C THR A 75 4.91 -5.43 6.26
N PHE A 76 4.02 -4.98 7.12
CA PHE A 76 3.70 -3.58 7.25
C PHE A 76 3.56 -3.25 8.73
N THR A 77 4.20 -2.17 9.16
CA THR A 77 4.14 -1.73 10.54
C THR A 77 3.33 -0.45 10.60
N PRO A 78 2.08 -0.52 11.05
CA PRO A 78 1.21 0.67 11.05
C PRO A 78 1.78 1.84 11.83
N ALA A 79 2.46 1.58 12.93
CA ALA A 79 2.97 2.65 13.79
C ALA A 79 3.97 3.56 13.08
N THR A 80 4.73 3.02 12.14
CA THR A 80 5.75 3.78 11.44
C THR A 80 5.48 3.92 9.96
N SER A 81 4.46 3.23 9.47
CA SER A 81 4.13 3.16 8.05
C SER A 81 5.24 2.49 7.22
N ALA A 82 6.08 1.73 7.87
CA ALA A 82 7.17 1.02 7.20
C ALA A 82 6.64 -0.25 6.55
N ILE A 83 7.11 -0.53 5.36
CA ILE A 83 6.69 -1.70 4.61
C ILE A 83 7.92 -2.41 4.06
N THR A 84 7.89 -3.74 4.12
CA THR A 84 8.95 -4.57 3.56
C THR A 84 8.31 -5.63 2.69
N LEU A 85 8.79 -5.76 1.47
CA LEU A 85 8.29 -6.74 0.52
C LEU A 85 9.46 -7.55 0.01
N GLU A 86 9.25 -8.86 -0.16
CA GLU A 86 10.30 -9.74 -0.69
C GLU A 86 9.69 -10.64 -1.76
N PHE A 87 10.45 -10.89 -2.79
CA PHE A 87 10.01 -11.79 -3.84
C PHE A 87 11.22 -12.34 -4.59
N ASP A 88 10.99 -13.46 -5.26
CA ASP A 88 12.03 -14.09 -6.08
C ASP A 88 11.65 -13.91 -7.54
N ALA A 89 12.59 -13.40 -8.32
CA ALA A 89 12.43 -13.24 -9.75
C ALA A 89 13.50 -14.04 -10.47
N GLN A 90 13.30 -14.26 -11.75
CA GLN A 90 14.32 -14.96 -12.52
C GLN A 90 15.33 -13.95 -13.05
N GLY A 91 16.59 -14.25 -12.85
CA GLY A 91 17.65 -13.47 -13.42
C GLY A 91 17.79 -13.73 -14.90
N SER A 92 18.77 -13.08 -15.51
CA SER A 92 18.97 -13.17 -16.96
C SER A 92 19.33 -14.58 -17.43
N GLU A 93 19.86 -15.39 -16.52
CA GLU A 93 20.23 -16.75 -16.87
C GLU A 93 19.28 -17.80 -16.25
N GLY A 94 18.10 -17.36 -15.83
CA GLY A 94 17.12 -18.25 -15.28
C GLY A 94 17.28 -18.58 -13.82
N GLN A 95 18.33 -18.07 -13.18
CA GLN A 95 18.57 -18.34 -11.76
C GLN A 95 17.62 -17.48 -10.92
N PRO A 96 17.25 -17.94 -9.72
CA PRO A 96 16.42 -17.12 -8.85
C PRO A 96 17.22 -15.97 -8.27
N VAL A 97 16.58 -14.79 -8.21
CA VAL A 97 17.17 -13.60 -7.65
C VAL A 97 16.20 -13.09 -6.59
N HIS A 98 16.67 -12.94 -5.37
CA HIS A 98 15.83 -12.54 -4.27
C HIS A 98 15.89 -11.02 -4.12
N TYR A 99 14.73 -10.40 -4.23
CA TYR A 99 14.60 -8.95 -4.10
C TYR A 99 14.01 -8.60 -2.74
N VAL A 100 14.54 -7.55 -2.14
CA VAL A 100 14.00 -7.00 -0.91
C VAL A 100 13.68 -5.53 -1.17
N ILE A 101 12.46 -5.15 -0.82
CA ILE A 101 12.00 -3.78 -0.99
C ILE A 101 11.66 -3.24 0.38
N GLU A 102 12.20 -2.08 0.71
CA GLU A 102 11.95 -1.45 1.99
C GLU A 102 11.51 -0.02 1.75
N GLY A 103 10.39 0.36 2.31
CA GLY A 103 9.88 1.69 2.06
C GLY A 103 8.94 2.17 3.13
N LYS A 104 8.34 3.30 2.86
CA LYS A 104 7.35 3.91 3.73
C LYS A 104 6.20 4.43 2.91
N ILE A 105 5.03 4.40 3.51
CA ILE A 105 3.82 4.90 2.89
C ILE A 105 3.49 6.25 3.52
N ALA A 106 3.27 7.24 2.68
CA ALA A 106 2.84 8.56 3.11
C ALA A 106 1.66 8.95 2.23
N GLY A 107 0.45 8.82 2.77
CA GLY A 107 -0.74 9.09 1.99
C GLY A 107 -0.87 8.11 0.85
N ASP A 108 -0.90 8.63 -0.37
CA ASP A 108 -1.04 7.79 -1.56
C ASP A 108 0.29 7.52 -2.24
N MET A 109 1.39 7.77 -1.56
CA MET A 109 2.72 7.57 -2.11
C MET A 109 3.51 6.58 -1.28
N MET A 110 4.24 5.73 -1.94
CA MET A 110 5.16 4.80 -1.28
C MET A 110 6.52 4.97 -1.92
N THR A 111 7.54 5.19 -1.10
CA THR A 111 8.90 5.37 -1.58
C THR A 111 9.85 4.56 -0.73
N GLY A 112 10.99 4.26 -1.29
CA GLY A 112 12.01 3.54 -0.56
C GLY A 112 13.08 3.00 -1.47
N THR A 113 13.68 1.90 -1.05
CA THR A 113 14.79 1.28 -1.75
C THR A 113 14.50 -0.17 -2.04
N TRP A 114 15.17 -0.69 -3.04
CA TRP A 114 15.14 -2.12 -3.36
C TRP A 114 16.58 -2.59 -3.50
N HIS A 115 16.80 -3.86 -3.25
CA HIS A 115 18.13 -4.42 -3.45
C HIS A 115 18.06 -5.92 -3.68
N HIS A 116 19.06 -6.42 -4.37
CA HIS A 116 19.35 -7.83 -4.51
C HIS A 116 20.84 -7.94 -4.74
N ASP A 117 21.46 -8.92 -4.08
CA ASP A 117 22.90 -9.11 -4.18
C ASP A 117 23.61 -7.78 -3.91
N ASP A 118 24.44 -7.33 -4.83
CA ASP A 118 25.18 -6.07 -4.67
C ASP A 118 24.54 -4.91 -5.39
N VAL A 119 23.34 -5.10 -5.89
CA VAL A 119 22.67 -4.06 -6.68
C VAL A 119 21.54 -3.46 -5.84
N SER A 120 21.41 -2.15 -5.90
CA SER A 120 20.35 -1.48 -5.19
C SER A 120 19.92 -0.24 -5.95
N GLY A 121 18.77 0.29 -5.56
CA GLY A 121 18.23 1.50 -6.14
C GLY A 121 17.05 1.97 -5.34
N ASP A 122 16.29 2.88 -5.92
CA ASP A 122 15.11 3.40 -5.23
C ASP A 122 13.87 3.13 -6.07
N PHE A 123 12.72 3.35 -5.44
CA PHE A 123 11.45 3.21 -6.12
C PHE A 123 10.47 4.25 -5.62
N ARG A 124 9.47 4.52 -6.43
CA ARG A 124 8.41 5.44 -6.07
C ARG A 124 7.16 5.01 -6.79
N VAL A 125 6.12 4.73 -6.02
CA VAL A 125 4.83 4.35 -6.59
C VAL A 125 3.73 5.16 -5.94
N MET A 126 2.66 5.35 -6.70
CA MET A 126 1.50 6.09 -6.22
C MET A 126 0.30 5.14 -6.24
N ARG A 127 -0.60 5.32 -5.29
CA ARG A 127 -1.84 4.56 -5.27
C ARG A 127 -2.71 4.97 -6.45
N GLU A 128 -3.24 3.98 -7.14
CA GLU A 128 -4.13 4.23 -8.27
C GLU A 128 -5.52 4.58 -7.81
#